data_dbf85b4bc0d0b784100f6830d2a69e47
#
_entry.id   dbf85b4bc0d0b784100f6830d2a69e47
#
_cell.length_a   1.000
_cell.length_b   1.000
_cell.length_c   1.000
_cell.angle_alpha   90.00
_cell.angle_beta   90.00
_cell.angle_gamma   90.00
#
_symmetry.space_group_name_H-M   'P 1'
#
loop_
_entity.id
_entity.type
_entity.pdbx_description
1 polymer ?
#
loop_
_entity_poly.entity_id
_entity_poly.type
_entity_poly.pdbx_seq_one_letter_code
_entity_poly.pdbx_strand_id
1 'polypeptide(L)'
;MFGTTFLSQGQSFYGYNSSKYAGIQSNMFNPALAVQSGYLIDINLASANVSLGSDYFGIDFSDISNFTDRFDIGDTDTFPKTSNNFFVNTDILGPSILFNINQKHSIGLNTRIRGILNINNIPGQLYEELSNDFDETQDFSASINDLNAVLHSWAEIGATYAFVAYQADKRTLKLGTTIKYLQGAGGVFVNADEIDASFDKDASLLSSTGTLSYGSTQGFNDSEISFDNLNSGLGFDIGAVYEIKKDSLSDYTLRIGASITDIGNITYEEAEIDRFNVSGTVSTDDFENEDSIQDILDVNYAADFSIGEAKIELPTALRFFADYNVKSKFFLSLESTYSLNSAEKEQSNRLINYATLTPRLEGRQLALFSPLSVIEHIGFSWGAGAKLGPLTIGSNNLFTNLASSSSKGVDAFIGLKVPIYKSRNRK
;
A
#
# COMPACT_ATOMS: atom_id res chain seq x y z
N MET A 1 -0.59 24.34 -9.30
CA MET A 1 0.75 24.39 -8.63
C MET A 1 0.72 23.43 -7.44
N PHE A 2 0.97 22.12 -7.65
CA PHE A 2 1.03 21.15 -6.57
C PHE A 2 2.43 21.13 -5.96
N GLY A 3 2.68 22.04 -5.04
CA GLY A 3 3.91 22.13 -4.28
C GLY A 3 3.72 21.70 -2.83
N THR A 4 3.32 20.46 -2.60
CA THR A 4 3.41 19.87 -1.27
C THR A 4 4.31 18.65 -1.34
N THR A 5 5.39 18.68 -0.61
CA THR A 5 6.30 17.55 -0.37
C THR A 5 5.52 16.41 0.28
N PHE A 6 4.82 15.59 -0.52
CA PHE A 6 4.31 14.32 -0.05
C PHE A 6 5.49 13.38 0.16
N LEU A 7 5.85 13.16 1.41
CA LEU A 7 6.62 11.99 1.82
C LEU A 7 5.71 10.76 1.62
N SER A 8 5.72 10.24 0.41
CA SER A 8 4.99 9.05 -0.01
C SER A 8 5.64 7.79 0.58
N GLN A 9 4.86 6.86 1.14
CA GLN A 9 5.41 5.70 1.87
C GLN A 9 4.47 4.48 1.84
N GLY A 10 4.96 3.28 1.61
CA GLY A 10 4.27 2.13 1.06
C GLY A 10 4.16 0.77 1.79
N GLN A 11 3.95 -0.34 1.10
CA GLN A 11 3.71 -1.70 1.65
C GLN A 11 4.94 -2.31 2.33
N SER A 12 4.76 -2.98 3.52
CA SER A 12 5.80 -3.19 4.50
C SER A 12 6.67 -4.44 4.30
N PHE A 13 7.99 -4.28 4.26
CA PHE A 13 9.01 -5.30 4.53
C PHE A 13 8.93 -6.58 3.69
N TYR A 14 8.80 -6.49 2.36
CA TYR A 14 8.80 -7.63 1.45
C TYR A 14 9.93 -8.63 1.73
N GLY A 15 9.57 -9.91 1.79
CA GLY A 15 10.51 -11.00 1.99
C GLY A 15 11.12 -11.11 3.39
N TYR A 16 10.70 -10.23 4.33
CA TYR A 16 11.16 -10.27 5.71
C TYR A 16 10.03 -10.52 6.72
N ASN A 17 8.75 -10.38 6.31
CA ASN A 17 7.60 -10.54 7.21
C ASN A 17 7.54 -11.91 7.89
N SER A 18 7.91 -12.97 7.17
CA SER A 18 7.95 -14.33 7.68
C SER A 18 9.16 -14.63 8.59
N SER A 19 10.13 -13.71 8.73
CA SER A 19 11.26 -13.89 9.64
C SER A 19 10.82 -13.96 11.10
N LYS A 20 11.40 -14.89 11.88
CA LYS A 20 11.15 -14.92 13.33
C LYS A 20 11.74 -13.70 14.06
N TYR A 21 12.60 -12.93 13.40
CA TYR A 21 13.18 -11.70 13.90
C TYR A 21 12.54 -10.43 13.31
N ALA A 22 11.46 -10.56 12.55
CA ALA A 22 10.63 -9.42 12.16
C ALA A 22 9.89 -8.80 13.36
N GLY A 23 9.49 -9.63 14.34
CA GLY A 23 8.92 -9.15 15.60
C GLY A 23 7.61 -8.42 15.40
N ILE A 24 7.48 -7.20 15.97
CA ILE A 24 6.25 -6.40 15.87
C ILE A 24 5.88 -6.06 14.42
N GLN A 25 6.86 -5.90 13.53
CA GLN A 25 6.61 -5.61 12.12
C GLN A 25 5.84 -6.76 11.42
N SER A 26 6.09 -8.03 11.81
CA SER A 26 5.37 -9.17 11.24
C SER A 26 3.88 -9.25 11.62
N ASN A 27 3.46 -8.54 12.69
CA ASN A 27 2.06 -8.54 13.11
C ASN A 27 1.16 -7.88 12.07
N MET A 28 1.69 -6.91 11.31
CA MET A 28 0.97 -6.22 10.23
C MET A 28 0.71 -7.16 9.04
N PHE A 29 1.49 -8.23 8.93
CA PHE A 29 1.34 -9.25 7.90
C PHE A 29 0.47 -10.43 8.40
N ASN A 30 0.72 -10.90 9.62
CA ASN A 30 -0.08 -11.97 10.24
C ASN A 30 0.03 -11.87 11.77
N PRO A 31 -1.06 -11.56 12.49
CA PRO A 31 -1.04 -11.38 13.94
C PRO A 31 -0.61 -12.64 14.73
N ALA A 32 -0.77 -13.82 14.18
CA ALA A 32 -0.32 -15.06 14.84
C ALA A 32 1.22 -15.20 14.90
N LEU A 33 1.99 -14.38 14.15
CA LEU A 33 3.45 -14.34 14.23
C LEU A 33 3.94 -13.65 15.52
N ALA A 34 3.09 -12.93 16.24
CA ALA A 34 3.41 -12.29 17.51
C ALA A 34 3.87 -13.29 18.56
N VAL A 35 3.24 -14.48 18.64
CA VAL A 35 3.58 -15.49 19.66
C VAL A 35 4.78 -16.33 19.24
N GLN A 36 5.66 -16.62 20.20
CA GLN A 36 6.92 -17.35 19.98
C GLN A 36 7.86 -16.67 18.96
N SER A 37 7.78 -15.33 18.84
CA SER A 37 8.80 -14.57 18.14
C SER A 37 10.19 -14.76 18.76
N GLY A 38 11.24 -14.38 18.05
CA GLY A 38 12.62 -14.49 18.52
C GLY A 38 12.97 -13.63 19.74
N TYR A 39 12.03 -12.80 20.21
CA TYR A 39 12.23 -11.80 21.26
C TYR A 39 11.43 -12.11 22.54
N LEU A 40 11.88 -11.58 23.69
CA LEU A 40 11.05 -11.42 24.88
C LEU A 40 10.18 -10.16 24.73
N ILE A 41 10.85 -9.05 24.39
CA ILE A 41 10.21 -7.77 24.08
C ILE A 41 10.81 -7.26 22.78
N ASP A 42 10.01 -6.75 21.88
CA ASP A 42 10.44 -6.05 20.67
C ASP A 42 9.78 -4.67 20.65
N ILE A 43 10.58 -3.62 20.65
CA ILE A 43 10.11 -2.24 20.64
C ILE A 43 10.49 -1.65 19.29
N ASN A 44 9.50 -1.31 18.47
CA ASN A 44 9.70 -0.48 17.29
C ASN A 44 9.78 0.97 17.74
N LEU A 45 10.79 1.69 17.32
CA LEU A 45 10.90 3.13 17.54
C LEU A 45 10.20 3.86 16.40
N ALA A 46 10.57 3.53 15.18
CA ALA A 46 9.92 3.99 13.97
C ALA A 46 10.26 3.02 12.83
N SER A 47 9.32 2.81 11.94
CA SER A 47 9.55 2.13 10.66
C SER A 47 8.75 2.83 9.59
N ALA A 48 9.31 2.90 8.42
CA ALA A 48 8.67 3.51 7.26
C ALA A 48 8.87 2.62 6.05
N ASN A 49 7.86 2.59 5.20
CA ASN A 49 7.90 1.88 3.95
C ASN A 49 7.18 2.67 2.86
N VAL A 50 7.78 2.71 1.67
CA VAL A 50 7.36 3.44 0.47
C VAL A 50 7.17 2.45 -0.67
N SER A 51 6.06 2.55 -1.39
CA SER A 51 5.92 1.85 -2.67
C SER A 51 4.99 2.64 -3.57
N LEU A 52 5.46 2.91 -4.75
CA LEU A 52 4.69 3.49 -5.83
C LEU A 52 4.92 2.69 -7.11
N GLY A 53 3.95 2.71 -7.98
CA GLY A 53 4.09 2.06 -9.27
C GLY A 53 2.90 2.32 -10.18
N SER A 54 3.15 2.04 -11.46
CA SER A 54 2.19 2.21 -12.53
C SER A 54 2.51 1.23 -13.64
N ASP A 55 1.52 0.88 -14.42
CA ASP A 55 1.75 0.21 -15.69
C ASP A 55 1.77 1.19 -16.89
N TYR A 56 1.67 2.51 -16.60
CA TYR A 56 1.71 3.59 -17.57
C TYR A 56 3.12 4.17 -17.78
N PHE A 57 3.88 4.46 -16.72
CA PHE A 57 5.20 5.08 -16.86
C PHE A 57 6.33 4.17 -16.36
N GLY A 58 7.53 4.39 -16.89
CA GLY A 58 8.78 3.80 -16.44
C GLY A 58 9.68 4.85 -15.80
N ILE A 59 10.28 4.53 -14.65
CA ILE A 59 11.17 5.42 -13.90
C ILE A 59 12.61 4.99 -14.13
N ASP A 60 13.49 5.91 -14.53
CA ASP A 60 14.94 5.70 -14.48
C ASP A 60 15.46 6.01 -13.07
N PHE A 61 16.23 5.09 -12.51
CA PHE A 61 16.80 5.27 -11.17
C PHE A 61 17.83 6.40 -11.12
N SER A 62 18.45 6.77 -12.25
CA SER A 62 19.35 7.91 -12.34
C SER A 62 18.63 9.23 -12.09
N ASP A 63 17.35 9.32 -12.40
CA ASP A 63 16.54 10.53 -12.25
C ASP A 63 16.04 10.72 -10.83
N ILE A 64 16.02 9.63 -10.03
CA ILE A 64 15.67 9.69 -8.59
C ILE A 64 16.63 10.59 -7.80
N SER A 65 17.87 10.77 -8.25
CA SER A 65 18.81 11.71 -7.62
C SER A 65 18.36 13.18 -7.71
N ASN A 66 17.47 13.50 -8.64
CA ASN A 66 16.92 14.83 -8.91
C ASN A 66 15.57 15.07 -8.26
N PHE A 67 15.10 14.18 -7.38
CA PHE A 67 13.80 14.26 -6.68
C PHE A 67 13.61 15.54 -5.83
N THR A 68 14.64 16.33 -5.64
CA THR A 68 14.54 17.66 -5.01
C THR A 68 14.03 18.74 -5.95
N ASP A 69 14.13 18.54 -7.27
CA ASP A 69 13.71 19.48 -8.29
C ASP A 69 12.64 18.76 -9.17
N ARG A 70 11.34 18.98 -8.91
CA ARG A 70 10.18 18.56 -9.72
C ARG A 70 10.38 17.26 -10.51
N PHE A 71 9.71 16.19 -10.10
CA PHE A 71 9.51 15.02 -10.95
C PHE A 71 8.63 15.45 -12.15
N ASP A 72 9.24 15.59 -13.31
CA ASP A 72 8.54 15.84 -14.56
C ASP A 72 8.30 14.47 -15.24
N ILE A 73 7.02 14.13 -15.41
CA ILE A 73 6.61 12.89 -16.10
C ILE A 73 7.02 12.94 -17.58
N GLY A 74 7.23 14.13 -18.16
CA GLY A 74 7.60 14.33 -19.56
C GLY A 74 8.94 13.70 -19.99
N ASP A 75 9.82 13.39 -19.05
CA ASP A 75 11.12 12.77 -19.34
C ASP A 75 11.13 11.24 -19.17
N THR A 76 9.98 10.61 -18.83
CA THR A 76 9.89 9.16 -18.60
C THR A 76 9.33 8.41 -19.81
N ASP A 77 9.74 7.14 -19.98
CA ASP A 77 9.09 6.25 -20.93
C ASP A 77 7.62 6.03 -20.56
N THR A 78 6.70 6.28 -21.48
CA THR A 78 5.26 6.06 -21.28
C THR A 78 4.76 4.80 -21.97
N PHE A 79 3.75 4.15 -21.40
CA PHE A 79 3.13 2.92 -21.91
C PHE A 79 1.61 3.05 -21.89
N PRO A 80 1.02 3.94 -22.72
CA PRO A 80 -0.43 4.15 -22.76
C PRO A 80 -1.16 2.89 -23.21
N LYS A 81 -2.20 2.52 -22.44
CA LYS A 81 -3.12 1.42 -22.72
C LYS A 81 -4.55 1.92 -22.68
N THR A 82 -5.50 1.07 -23.06
CA THR A 82 -6.94 1.34 -22.88
C THR A 82 -7.34 1.42 -21.41
N SER A 83 -6.53 0.84 -20.50
CA SER A 83 -6.71 0.89 -19.06
C SER A 83 -5.34 0.84 -18.39
N ASN A 84 -4.95 1.94 -17.79
CA ASN A 84 -3.74 2.04 -16.98
C ASN A 84 -4.11 2.22 -15.50
N ASN A 85 -3.14 1.88 -14.64
CA ASN A 85 -3.34 1.87 -13.21
C ASN A 85 -2.14 2.48 -12.50
N PHE A 86 -2.41 3.22 -11.42
CA PHE A 86 -1.41 3.88 -10.59
C PHE A 86 -1.68 3.55 -9.13
N PHE A 87 -0.64 3.40 -8.37
CA PHE A 87 -0.77 3.25 -6.94
C PHE A 87 0.36 3.92 -6.17
N VAL A 88 -0.01 4.44 -5.01
CA VAL A 88 0.93 4.86 -3.97
C VAL A 88 0.45 4.27 -2.66
N ASN A 89 1.34 3.72 -1.89
CA ASN A 89 0.99 3.10 -0.61
C ASN A 89 2.01 3.51 0.47
N THR A 90 1.51 4.15 1.52
CA THR A 90 2.22 4.75 2.65
C THR A 90 2.02 3.92 3.91
N ASP A 91 3.09 3.61 4.63
CA ASP A 91 3.02 2.86 5.88
C ASP A 91 4.11 3.30 6.87
N ILE A 92 3.72 4.05 7.88
CA ILE A 92 4.60 4.48 8.97
C ILE A 92 4.16 3.78 10.25
N LEU A 93 4.95 2.83 10.72
CA LEU A 93 4.78 2.21 12.03
C LEU A 93 5.51 3.07 13.07
N GLY A 94 4.76 3.74 13.90
CA GLY A 94 5.26 4.55 15.02
C GLY A 94 5.75 3.70 16.20
N PRO A 95 5.91 4.30 17.38
CA PRO A 95 6.28 3.59 18.59
C PRO A 95 5.34 2.43 18.88
N SER A 96 5.89 1.24 18.92
CA SER A 96 5.10 -0.01 19.03
C SER A 96 5.84 -1.03 19.86
N ILE A 97 5.13 -1.91 20.54
CA ILE A 97 5.72 -2.90 21.44
C ILE A 97 5.06 -4.26 21.26
N LEU A 98 5.89 -5.30 21.19
CA LEU A 98 5.47 -6.70 21.26
C LEU A 98 6.07 -7.32 22.51
N PHE A 99 5.26 -7.94 23.34
CA PHE A 99 5.65 -8.61 24.57
C PHE A 99 5.20 -10.07 24.56
N ASN A 100 6.14 -11.00 24.65
CA ASN A 100 5.87 -12.41 24.86
C ASN A 100 5.71 -12.68 26.36
N ILE A 101 4.46 -12.74 26.85
CA ILE A 101 4.11 -12.97 28.26
C ILE A 101 4.73 -14.30 28.73
N ASN A 102 4.61 -15.33 27.91
CA ASN A 102 5.20 -16.63 28.15
C ASN A 102 5.39 -17.37 26.79
N GLN A 103 5.59 -18.68 26.82
CA GLN A 103 5.77 -19.47 25.60
C GLN A 103 4.48 -19.68 24.80
N LYS A 104 3.32 -19.36 25.37
CA LYS A 104 2.02 -19.62 24.75
C LYS A 104 1.21 -18.36 24.45
N HIS A 105 1.55 -17.23 25.04
CA HIS A 105 0.75 -15.99 24.94
C HIS A 105 1.65 -14.79 24.69
N SER A 106 1.21 -13.94 23.77
CA SER A 106 1.86 -12.67 23.44
C SER A 106 0.82 -11.58 23.24
N ILE A 107 1.21 -10.36 23.58
CA ILE A 107 0.42 -9.14 23.36
C ILE A 107 1.28 -8.13 22.60
N GLY A 108 0.66 -7.34 21.76
CA GLY A 108 1.29 -6.24 21.02
C GLY A 108 0.43 -4.99 21.07
N LEU A 109 1.07 -3.84 21.07
CA LEU A 109 0.45 -2.55 20.84
C LEU A 109 1.22 -1.86 19.74
N ASN A 110 0.53 -1.36 18.73
CA ASN A 110 1.13 -0.62 17.63
C ASN A 110 0.40 0.69 17.37
N THR A 111 1.15 1.69 16.93
CA THR A 111 0.66 2.93 16.35
C THR A 111 1.12 3.01 14.90
N ARG A 112 0.26 3.45 13.99
CA ARG A 112 0.56 3.43 12.57
C ARG A 112 -0.16 4.56 11.86
N ILE A 113 0.47 5.14 10.84
CA ILE A 113 -0.14 6.11 9.91
C ILE A 113 -0.05 5.50 8.53
N ARG A 114 -1.13 5.61 7.77
CA ARG A 114 -1.22 5.08 6.43
C ARG A 114 -1.82 6.10 5.48
N GLY A 115 -1.37 6.03 4.23
CA GLY A 115 -1.96 6.72 3.10
C GLY A 115 -1.92 5.79 1.88
N ILE A 116 -3.03 5.70 1.17
CA ILE A 116 -3.14 4.86 -0.03
C ILE A 116 -3.82 5.66 -1.11
N LEU A 117 -3.17 5.72 -2.26
CA LEU A 117 -3.75 6.17 -3.52
C LEU A 117 -3.87 4.95 -4.44
N ASN A 118 -5.03 4.74 -4.98
CA ASN A 118 -5.25 3.86 -6.13
C ASN A 118 -5.95 4.67 -7.21
N ILE A 119 -5.48 4.59 -8.45
CA ILE A 119 -6.18 5.04 -9.66
C ILE A 119 -6.26 3.81 -10.55
N ASN A 120 -7.45 3.34 -10.83
CA ASN A 120 -7.69 2.15 -11.61
C ASN A 120 -8.49 2.50 -12.86
N ASN A 121 -8.14 1.85 -13.97
CA ASN A 121 -8.90 1.90 -15.22
C ASN A 121 -8.96 3.27 -15.91
N ILE A 122 -7.90 4.08 -15.83
CA ILE A 122 -7.79 5.30 -16.63
C ILE A 122 -7.19 4.99 -18.02
N PRO A 123 -7.80 5.41 -19.14
CA PRO A 123 -7.17 5.31 -20.44
C PRO A 123 -5.87 6.11 -20.49
N GLY A 124 -4.77 5.46 -20.89
CA GLY A 124 -3.45 6.08 -20.84
C GLY A 124 -3.32 7.31 -21.74
N GLN A 125 -3.96 7.31 -22.90
CA GLN A 125 -3.96 8.46 -23.79
C GLN A 125 -4.69 9.65 -23.19
N LEU A 126 -5.85 9.43 -22.54
CA LEU A 126 -6.56 10.51 -21.84
C LEU A 126 -5.72 11.04 -20.65
N TYR A 127 -5.04 10.15 -19.93
CA TYR A 127 -4.14 10.56 -18.85
C TYR A 127 -2.97 11.41 -19.36
N GLU A 128 -2.41 11.06 -20.50
CA GLU A 128 -1.31 11.79 -21.16
C GLU A 128 -1.74 13.22 -21.51
N GLU A 129 -2.89 13.35 -22.19
CA GLU A 129 -3.43 14.66 -22.59
C GLU A 129 -3.82 15.53 -21.39
N LEU A 130 -4.46 14.96 -20.38
CA LEU A 130 -4.78 15.67 -19.12
C LEU A 130 -3.52 16.12 -18.36
N SER A 131 -2.41 15.38 -18.49
CA SER A 131 -1.15 15.69 -17.80
C SER A 131 -0.35 16.76 -18.52
N ASN A 132 -0.61 16.97 -19.81
CA ASN A 132 0.05 17.91 -20.70
C ASN A 132 -0.84 19.09 -21.08
N ASP A 133 -1.91 19.35 -20.33
CA ASP A 133 -2.89 20.44 -20.55
C ASP A 133 -3.45 20.47 -21.99
N PHE A 134 -3.58 19.30 -22.62
CA PHE A 134 -3.96 19.11 -24.03
C PHE A 134 -3.06 19.82 -25.05
N ASP A 135 -1.82 20.12 -24.66
CA ASP A 135 -0.81 20.73 -25.56
C ASP A 135 -0.37 19.81 -26.69
N GLU A 136 -0.62 18.54 -26.57
CA GLU A 136 -0.25 17.53 -27.57
C GLU A 136 -1.29 17.44 -28.69
N THR A 137 -1.01 17.08 -29.69
CA THR A 137 -1.04 17.34 -31.12
C THR A 137 -1.82 16.37 -31.96
N GLN A 138 -2.62 15.46 -31.39
CA GLN A 138 -3.36 14.46 -32.17
C GLN A 138 -4.82 14.32 -31.70
N ASP A 139 -5.72 14.11 -32.68
CA ASP A 139 -7.08 13.67 -32.36
C ASP A 139 -7.04 12.34 -31.63
N PHE A 140 -7.84 12.20 -30.59
CA PHE A 140 -8.01 10.92 -29.91
C PHE A 140 -9.45 10.62 -29.54
N SER A 141 -9.73 9.36 -29.27
CA SER A 141 -10.98 8.92 -28.66
C SER A 141 -10.65 7.91 -27.58
N ALA A 142 -11.25 8.09 -26.42
CA ALA A 142 -11.07 7.23 -25.26
C ALA A 142 -12.41 6.85 -24.65
N SER A 143 -12.54 5.60 -24.21
CA SER A 143 -13.66 5.12 -23.41
C SER A 143 -13.16 4.76 -22.03
N ILE A 144 -13.66 5.44 -21.02
CA ILE A 144 -13.46 5.11 -19.62
C ILE A 144 -14.48 4.05 -19.26
N ASN A 145 -14.03 2.95 -18.65
CA ASN A 145 -14.91 1.94 -18.10
C ASN A 145 -14.46 1.64 -16.67
N ASP A 146 -15.36 1.77 -15.71
CA ASP A 146 -15.12 1.48 -14.29
C ASP A 146 -13.91 2.24 -13.70
N LEU A 147 -13.75 3.54 -14.04
CA LEU A 147 -12.75 4.39 -13.41
C LEU A 147 -13.02 4.46 -11.92
N ASN A 148 -12.01 4.14 -11.13
CA ASN A 148 -12.05 4.29 -9.70
C ASN A 148 -10.71 4.83 -9.18
N ALA A 149 -10.74 6.02 -8.61
CA ALA A 149 -9.60 6.63 -7.94
C ALA A 149 -9.95 6.92 -6.48
N VAL A 150 -9.14 6.47 -5.55
CA VAL A 150 -9.32 6.71 -4.11
C VAL A 150 -7.99 7.05 -3.48
N LEU A 151 -7.91 8.25 -2.91
CA LEU A 151 -6.86 8.67 -1.99
C LEU A 151 -7.43 8.67 -0.57
N HIS A 152 -6.84 7.94 0.35
CA HIS A 152 -7.31 7.86 1.73
C HIS A 152 -6.14 7.83 2.69
N SER A 153 -6.22 8.63 3.75
CA SER A 153 -5.21 8.71 4.81
C SER A 153 -5.83 8.55 6.19
N TRP A 154 -5.15 7.79 7.06
CA TRP A 154 -5.63 7.56 8.44
C TRP A 154 -4.49 7.19 9.38
N ALA A 155 -4.74 7.37 10.68
CA ALA A 155 -3.94 6.83 11.77
C ALA A 155 -4.65 5.64 12.42
N GLU A 156 -3.89 4.69 12.98
CA GLU A 156 -4.44 3.55 13.69
C GLU A 156 -3.67 3.24 14.99
N ILE A 157 -4.41 2.78 16.00
CA ILE A 157 -3.86 2.16 17.20
C ILE A 157 -4.38 0.73 17.23
N GLY A 158 -3.48 -0.24 17.16
CA GLY A 158 -3.81 -1.66 17.11
C GLY A 158 -3.38 -2.39 18.37
N ALA A 159 -4.26 -3.21 18.93
CA ALA A 159 -3.99 -4.13 20.04
C ALA A 159 -4.04 -5.57 19.50
N THR A 160 -2.90 -6.26 19.57
CA THR A 160 -2.74 -7.64 19.09
C THR A 160 -2.69 -8.60 20.27
N TYR A 161 -3.42 -9.72 20.14
CA TYR A 161 -3.27 -10.88 21.01
C TYR A 161 -3.03 -12.13 20.17
N ALA A 162 -1.99 -12.89 20.52
CA ALA A 162 -1.68 -14.13 19.86
C ALA A 162 -1.37 -15.24 20.88
N PHE A 163 -1.78 -16.46 20.54
CA PHE A 163 -1.58 -17.60 21.42
C PHE A 163 -1.32 -18.91 20.66
N VAL A 164 -0.70 -19.86 21.36
CA VAL A 164 -0.52 -21.21 20.89
C VAL A 164 -1.77 -22.02 21.18
N ALA A 165 -2.56 -22.28 20.14
CA ALA A 165 -3.82 -23.01 20.24
C ALA A 165 -3.61 -24.52 20.39
N TYR A 166 -2.54 -25.06 19.74
CA TYR A 166 -2.18 -26.47 19.83
C TYR A 166 -0.68 -26.61 19.79
N GLN A 167 -0.12 -27.50 20.60
CA GLN A 167 1.31 -27.83 20.60
C GLN A 167 1.50 -29.31 20.91
N ALA A 168 2.20 -30.01 20.03
CA ALA A 168 2.73 -31.36 20.21
C ALA A 168 4.23 -31.34 19.92
N ASP A 169 4.93 -32.47 20.06
CA ASP A 169 6.41 -32.56 19.95
C ASP A 169 6.96 -31.87 18.67
N LYS A 170 6.29 -32.08 17.54
CA LYS A 170 6.76 -31.61 16.23
C LYS A 170 5.81 -30.62 15.53
N ARG A 171 4.72 -30.26 16.15
CA ARG A 171 3.67 -29.45 15.52
C ARG A 171 3.17 -28.37 16.45
N THR A 172 2.99 -27.17 15.93
CA THR A 172 2.46 -26.05 16.69
C THR A 172 1.45 -25.30 15.82
N LEU A 173 0.25 -25.03 16.34
CA LEU A 173 -0.72 -24.13 15.75
C LEU A 173 -0.81 -22.87 16.60
N LYS A 174 -0.65 -21.74 15.97
CA LYS A 174 -0.75 -20.41 16.57
C LYS A 174 -1.93 -19.67 15.96
N LEU A 175 -2.65 -18.91 16.76
CA LEU A 175 -3.73 -18.04 16.33
C LEU A 175 -3.45 -16.63 16.86
N GLY A 176 -3.91 -15.63 16.13
CA GLY A 176 -3.75 -14.23 16.52
C GLY A 176 -4.83 -13.37 15.93
N THR A 177 -5.13 -12.28 16.62
CA THR A 177 -6.05 -11.23 16.19
C THR A 177 -5.52 -9.87 16.58
N THR A 178 -5.84 -8.86 15.79
CA THR A 178 -5.61 -7.44 16.10
C THR A 178 -6.93 -6.71 16.01
N ILE A 179 -7.23 -5.89 17.00
CA ILE A 179 -8.33 -4.92 16.97
C ILE A 179 -7.68 -3.54 16.80
N LYS A 180 -8.22 -2.76 15.89
CA LYS A 180 -7.70 -1.44 15.52
C LYS A 180 -8.75 -0.37 15.78
N TYR A 181 -8.37 0.68 16.47
CA TYR A 181 -9.07 1.95 16.45
C TYR A 181 -8.48 2.79 15.32
N LEU A 182 -9.33 3.34 14.49
CA LEU A 182 -8.97 4.09 13.28
C LEU A 182 -9.39 5.54 13.46
N GLN A 183 -8.51 6.46 13.11
CA GLN A 183 -8.76 7.88 13.05
C GLN A 183 -8.53 8.35 11.62
N GLY A 184 -9.59 8.73 10.91
CA GLY A 184 -9.48 9.27 9.55
C GLY A 184 -8.82 10.63 9.54
N ALA A 185 -7.91 10.83 8.60
CA ALA A 185 -7.33 12.14 8.27
C ALA A 185 -8.01 12.76 7.06
N GLY A 186 -8.71 11.96 6.26
CA GLY A 186 -9.47 12.39 5.11
C GLY A 186 -9.23 11.54 3.87
N GLY A 187 -10.02 11.79 2.83
CA GLY A 187 -9.91 11.11 1.55
C GLY A 187 -10.62 11.85 0.42
N VAL A 188 -10.19 11.55 -0.79
CA VAL A 188 -10.81 11.99 -2.06
C VAL A 188 -11.11 10.73 -2.87
N PHE A 189 -12.24 10.73 -3.54
CA PHE A 189 -12.61 9.62 -4.42
C PHE A 189 -13.26 10.13 -5.70
N VAL A 190 -12.95 9.47 -6.81
CA VAL A 190 -13.49 9.75 -8.15
C VAL A 190 -13.96 8.44 -8.75
N ASN A 191 -15.17 8.42 -9.28
CA ASN A 191 -15.75 7.26 -9.93
C ASN A 191 -16.48 7.62 -11.21
N ALA A 192 -16.32 6.78 -12.23
CA ALA A 192 -17.12 6.86 -13.45
C ALA A 192 -17.32 5.43 -14.00
N ASP A 193 -18.57 5.05 -14.23
CA ASP A 193 -18.91 3.73 -14.79
C ASP A 193 -18.56 3.66 -16.27
N GLU A 194 -19.04 4.67 -17.05
CA GLU A 194 -18.80 4.76 -18.47
C GLU A 194 -18.74 6.23 -18.90
N ILE A 195 -17.62 6.64 -19.50
CA ILE A 195 -17.46 7.93 -20.17
C ILE A 195 -16.82 7.71 -21.51
N ASP A 196 -17.45 8.16 -22.60
CA ASP A 196 -16.82 8.28 -23.89
C ASP A 196 -16.34 9.70 -24.10
N ALA A 197 -15.10 9.86 -24.55
CA ALA A 197 -14.49 11.15 -24.83
C ALA A 197 -13.82 11.14 -26.23
N SER A 198 -13.89 12.26 -26.92
CA SER A 198 -13.17 12.49 -28.17
C SER A 198 -12.63 13.91 -28.21
N PHE A 199 -11.39 14.06 -28.59
CA PHE A 199 -10.70 15.34 -28.72
C PHE A 199 -10.45 15.66 -30.19
N ASP A 200 -10.82 16.86 -30.61
CA ASP A 200 -10.52 17.45 -31.92
C ASP A 200 -9.46 18.53 -31.72
N LYS A 201 -8.25 18.24 -32.13
CA LYS A 201 -7.09 19.10 -31.98
C LYS A 201 -7.20 20.41 -32.74
N ASP A 202 -7.69 20.35 -33.98
CA ASP A 202 -7.75 21.54 -34.85
C ASP A 202 -8.74 22.58 -34.33
N ALA A 203 -9.70 22.14 -33.53
CA ALA A 203 -10.74 22.96 -32.90
C ALA A 203 -10.45 23.22 -31.40
N SER A 204 -9.49 22.58 -30.76
CA SER A 204 -9.28 22.58 -29.30
C SER A 204 -10.55 22.20 -28.54
N LEU A 205 -11.29 21.18 -29.00
CA LEU A 205 -12.58 20.79 -28.42
C LEU A 205 -12.55 19.36 -27.90
N LEU A 206 -12.90 19.20 -26.63
CA LEU A 206 -13.18 17.92 -25.98
C LEU A 206 -14.68 17.69 -25.94
N SER A 207 -15.14 16.66 -26.62
CA SER A 207 -16.53 16.19 -26.57
C SER A 207 -16.61 14.92 -25.72
N SER A 208 -17.51 14.91 -24.75
CA SER A 208 -17.69 13.77 -23.86
C SER A 208 -19.16 13.43 -23.63
N THR A 209 -19.43 12.20 -23.20
CA THR A 209 -20.73 11.72 -22.75
C THR A 209 -20.54 10.81 -21.55
N GLY A 210 -21.36 10.98 -20.53
CA GLY A 210 -21.33 10.16 -19.32
C GLY A 210 -21.53 10.95 -18.04
N THR A 211 -21.21 10.29 -16.92
CA THR A 211 -21.33 10.87 -15.57
C THR A 211 -20.08 10.56 -14.77
N LEU A 212 -19.57 11.55 -14.04
CA LEU A 212 -18.44 11.42 -13.14
C LEU A 212 -18.87 11.85 -11.74
N SER A 213 -18.56 11.05 -10.73
CA SER A 213 -18.72 11.41 -9.33
C SER A 213 -17.35 11.77 -8.75
N TYR A 214 -17.28 12.94 -8.13
CA TYR A 214 -16.13 13.40 -7.36
C TYR A 214 -16.57 13.59 -5.92
N GLY A 215 -15.81 13.13 -4.96
CA GLY A 215 -16.12 13.36 -3.56
C GLY A 215 -14.88 13.57 -2.71
N SER A 216 -15.03 14.44 -1.73
CA SER A 216 -13.98 14.73 -0.75
C SER A 216 -14.54 14.73 0.66
N THR A 217 -13.72 14.33 1.62
CA THR A 217 -14.06 14.43 3.03
C THR A 217 -13.62 15.79 3.58
N GLN A 218 -14.31 16.32 4.57
CA GLN A 218 -13.91 17.57 5.23
C GLN A 218 -12.43 17.56 5.65
N GLY A 219 -11.76 18.71 5.45
CA GLY A 219 -10.35 18.89 5.80
C GLY A 219 -9.35 18.41 4.75
N PHE A 220 -9.82 17.94 3.59
CA PHE A 220 -8.95 17.56 2.47
C PHE A 220 -8.91 18.61 1.34
N ASN A 221 -9.90 19.53 1.30
CA ASN A 221 -10.02 20.57 0.26
C ASN A 221 -8.96 21.69 0.36
N ASP A 222 -8.35 21.91 1.54
CA ASP A 222 -7.42 23.03 1.77
C ASP A 222 -5.94 22.62 1.78
N SER A 223 -5.57 21.51 1.15
CA SER A 223 -4.18 20.97 1.11
C SER A 223 -3.56 20.68 2.50
N GLU A 224 -4.32 20.79 3.57
CA GLU A 224 -3.90 20.49 4.93
C GLU A 224 -4.61 19.24 5.46
N ILE A 225 -3.85 18.23 5.85
CA ILE A 225 -4.38 17.06 6.54
C ILE A 225 -4.74 17.50 7.97
N SER A 226 -6.05 17.64 8.26
CA SER A 226 -6.53 17.96 9.60
C SER A 226 -7.03 16.72 10.33
N PHE A 227 -6.56 16.53 11.56
CA PHE A 227 -7.09 15.53 12.49
C PHE A 227 -8.17 16.09 13.43
N ASP A 228 -8.63 17.30 13.17
CA ASP A 228 -9.61 17.99 14.04
C ASP A 228 -11.02 17.41 13.90
N ASN A 229 -11.32 16.78 12.76
CA ASN A 229 -12.58 16.08 12.53
C ASN A 229 -12.47 14.64 13.01
N LEU A 230 -13.24 14.29 14.02
CA LEU A 230 -13.20 13.00 14.73
C LEU A 230 -13.87 11.84 13.96
N ASN A 231 -13.66 11.76 12.65
CA ASN A 231 -14.11 10.62 11.87
C ASN A 231 -13.32 9.38 12.27
N SER A 232 -14.00 8.37 12.76
CA SER A 232 -13.35 7.18 13.31
C SER A 232 -13.95 5.89 12.75
N GLY A 233 -13.22 4.81 12.93
CA GLY A 233 -13.65 3.49 12.53
C GLY A 233 -13.03 2.39 13.38
N LEU A 234 -13.42 1.17 13.10
CA LEU A 234 -12.83 -0.03 13.68
C LEU A 234 -12.28 -0.93 12.58
N GLY A 235 -11.11 -1.51 12.85
CA GLY A 235 -10.48 -2.48 11.97
C GLY A 235 -10.11 -3.75 12.71
N PHE A 236 -10.00 -4.86 11.97
CA PHE A 236 -9.69 -6.16 12.51
C PHE A 236 -8.71 -6.91 11.62
N ASP A 237 -7.78 -7.66 12.25
CA ASP A 237 -6.96 -8.66 11.57
C ASP A 237 -7.12 -9.99 12.29
N ILE A 238 -7.13 -11.07 11.53
CA ILE A 238 -7.11 -12.44 12.05
C ILE A 238 -6.05 -13.24 11.32
N GLY A 239 -5.38 -14.16 12.03
CA GLY A 239 -4.36 -14.97 11.40
C GLY A 239 -4.12 -16.28 12.12
N ALA A 240 -3.58 -17.23 11.36
CA ALA A 240 -3.18 -18.54 11.83
C ALA A 240 -1.80 -18.89 11.26
N VAL A 241 -1.00 -19.61 12.06
CA VAL A 241 0.33 -20.10 11.67
C VAL A 241 0.47 -21.54 12.14
N TYR A 242 0.88 -22.40 11.23
CA TYR A 242 1.18 -23.80 11.52
C TYR A 242 2.68 -24.08 11.33
N GLU A 243 3.33 -24.62 12.34
CA GLU A 243 4.76 -24.96 12.34
C GLU A 243 4.98 -26.45 12.43
N ILE A 244 5.89 -26.95 11.60
CA ILE A 244 6.42 -28.33 11.64
C ILE A 244 7.87 -28.25 12.04
N LYS A 245 8.29 -29.05 13.04
CA LYS A 245 9.66 -29.15 13.56
C LYS A 245 10.25 -30.52 13.26
N LYS A 246 11.56 -30.57 13.14
CA LYS A 246 12.27 -31.86 13.01
C LYS A 246 12.22 -32.65 14.32
N ASP A 247 12.43 -31.95 15.43
CA ASP A 247 12.37 -32.46 16.80
C ASP A 247 11.83 -31.37 17.74
N SER A 248 11.57 -31.73 19.00
CA SER A 248 10.99 -30.81 20.01
C SER A 248 11.93 -29.67 20.41
N LEU A 249 13.23 -29.77 20.15
CA LEU A 249 14.24 -28.77 20.54
C LEU A 249 14.67 -27.88 19.38
N SER A 250 14.36 -28.27 18.15
CA SER A 250 14.71 -27.48 16.95
C SER A 250 13.75 -26.36 16.69
N ASP A 251 14.22 -25.35 15.98
CA ASP A 251 13.36 -24.39 15.29
C ASP A 251 12.49 -25.11 14.25
N TYR A 252 11.46 -24.42 13.70
CA TYR A 252 10.64 -25.04 12.66
C TYR A 252 11.47 -25.43 11.43
N THR A 253 11.05 -26.50 10.77
CA THR A 253 11.53 -26.89 9.44
C THR A 253 10.67 -26.22 8.36
N LEU A 254 9.34 -26.20 8.59
CA LEU A 254 8.37 -25.57 7.73
C LEU A 254 7.39 -24.80 8.59
N ARG A 255 7.09 -23.57 8.18
CA ARG A 255 6.08 -22.72 8.77
C ARG A 255 5.18 -22.17 7.67
N ILE A 256 3.88 -22.39 7.79
CA ILE A 256 2.87 -21.87 6.87
C ILE A 256 1.90 -21.01 7.67
N GLY A 257 1.43 -19.94 7.07
CA GLY A 257 0.43 -19.08 7.69
C GLY A 257 -0.47 -18.42 6.69
N ALA A 258 -1.66 -18.11 7.15
CA ALA A 258 -2.64 -17.31 6.44
C ALA A 258 -3.25 -16.27 7.37
N SER A 259 -3.63 -15.13 6.84
CA SER A 259 -4.32 -14.07 7.57
C SER A 259 -5.23 -13.26 6.66
N ILE A 260 -6.27 -12.69 7.22
CA ILE A 260 -7.05 -11.61 6.62
C ILE A 260 -6.77 -10.37 7.45
N THR A 261 -6.33 -9.31 6.82
CA THR A 261 -5.93 -8.06 7.46
C THR A 261 -6.76 -6.90 6.94
N ASP A 262 -6.83 -5.82 7.73
CA ASP A 262 -7.49 -4.57 7.37
C ASP A 262 -8.99 -4.76 7.06
N ILE A 263 -9.70 -5.59 7.82
CA ILE A 263 -11.16 -5.72 7.75
C ILE A 263 -11.77 -4.52 8.47
N GLY A 264 -12.49 -3.64 7.77
CA GLY A 264 -13.14 -2.47 8.38
C GLY A 264 -13.24 -1.28 7.45
N ASN A 265 -13.67 -0.16 8.01
CA ASN A 265 -13.87 1.10 7.28
C ASN A 265 -13.80 2.29 8.23
N ILE A 266 -13.71 3.50 7.65
CA ILE A 266 -13.88 4.76 8.34
C ILE A 266 -15.09 5.46 7.71
N THR A 267 -15.99 5.95 8.54
CA THR A 267 -17.16 6.71 8.11
C THR A 267 -16.90 8.20 8.31
N TYR A 268 -17.11 8.98 7.26
CA TYR A 268 -17.05 10.43 7.23
C TYR A 268 -18.46 10.96 7.08
N GLU A 269 -18.96 11.67 8.10
CA GLU A 269 -20.38 12.07 8.18
C GLU A 269 -20.74 13.21 7.22
N GLU A 270 -19.78 14.06 6.89
CA GLU A 270 -19.97 15.27 6.07
C GLU A 270 -18.98 15.29 4.91
N ALA A 271 -19.14 14.33 3.97
CA ALA A 271 -18.42 14.37 2.71
C ALA A 271 -19.16 15.20 1.68
N GLU A 272 -18.44 16.01 0.93
CA GLU A 272 -18.95 16.72 -0.24
C GLU A 272 -18.89 15.77 -1.42
N ILE A 273 -19.99 15.60 -2.14
CA ILE A 273 -20.10 14.70 -3.28
C ILE A 273 -20.78 15.44 -4.42
N ASP A 274 -20.04 15.63 -5.50
CA ASP A 274 -20.47 16.24 -6.74
C ASP A 274 -20.66 15.17 -7.81
N ARG A 275 -21.80 15.19 -8.48
CA ARG A 275 -22.08 14.36 -9.64
C ARG A 275 -22.17 15.25 -10.87
N PHE A 276 -21.16 15.15 -11.71
CA PHE A 276 -21.07 15.91 -12.94
C PHE A 276 -21.68 15.13 -14.10
N ASN A 277 -22.62 15.77 -14.84
CA ASN A 277 -22.97 15.30 -16.16
C ASN A 277 -21.94 15.85 -17.14
N VAL A 278 -20.97 15.03 -17.52
CA VAL A 278 -19.88 15.43 -18.43
C VAL A 278 -20.28 15.34 -19.91
N SER A 279 -21.59 15.22 -20.21
CA SER A 279 -22.06 15.17 -21.60
C SER A 279 -22.08 16.57 -22.20
N GLY A 280 -21.22 16.82 -23.19
CA GLY A 280 -21.10 18.11 -23.85
C GLY A 280 -19.82 18.24 -24.66
N THR A 281 -19.58 19.45 -25.14
CA THR A 281 -18.34 19.84 -25.81
C THR A 281 -17.81 21.09 -25.15
N VAL A 282 -16.56 21.05 -24.69
CA VAL A 282 -15.87 22.12 -23.97
C VAL A 282 -14.57 22.47 -24.71
N SER A 283 -14.11 23.72 -24.57
CA SER A 283 -12.80 24.12 -25.09
C SER A 283 -11.71 23.68 -24.10
N THR A 284 -10.66 23.06 -24.60
CA THR A 284 -9.51 22.70 -23.75
C THR A 284 -8.66 23.92 -23.37
N ASP A 285 -8.80 25.05 -24.11
CA ASP A 285 -8.16 26.32 -23.73
C ASP A 285 -8.67 26.83 -22.36
N ASP A 286 -9.85 26.41 -21.93
CA ASP A 286 -10.41 26.75 -20.60
C ASP A 286 -9.71 25.99 -19.47
N PHE A 287 -9.01 24.88 -19.76
CA PHE A 287 -8.33 24.06 -18.75
C PHE A 287 -6.97 24.64 -18.33
N GLU A 288 -6.31 25.41 -19.21
CA GLU A 288 -4.98 26.01 -18.92
C GLU A 288 -4.99 26.99 -17.71
N ASN A 289 -6.17 27.51 -17.35
CA ASN A 289 -6.29 28.52 -16.30
C ASN A 289 -6.74 27.95 -14.95
N GLU A 290 -7.00 26.65 -14.87
CA GLU A 290 -7.56 26.02 -13.67
C GLU A 290 -6.46 25.27 -12.90
N ASP A 291 -6.48 25.40 -11.57
CA ASP A 291 -5.45 24.82 -10.70
C ASP A 291 -5.70 23.35 -10.36
N SER A 292 -6.90 22.82 -10.58
CA SER A 292 -7.29 21.45 -10.23
C SER A 292 -8.32 20.85 -11.18
N ILE A 293 -8.40 19.53 -11.21
CA ILE A 293 -9.45 18.80 -11.96
C ILE A 293 -10.85 19.19 -11.47
N GLN A 294 -11.02 19.44 -10.18
CA GLN A 294 -12.31 19.90 -9.64
C GLN A 294 -12.70 21.24 -10.23
N ASP A 295 -11.79 22.22 -10.30
CA ASP A 295 -12.05 23.54 -10.87
C ASP A 295 -12.43 23.42 -12.35
N ILE A 296 -11.74 22.58 -13.11
CA ILE A 296 -12.08 22.28 -14.51
C ILE A 296 -13.51 21.74 -14.63
N LEU A 297 -13.90 20.81 -13.76
CA LEU A 297 -15.24 20.22 -13.77
C LEU A 297 -16.31 21.26 -13.38
N ASP A 298 -16.07 22.04 -12.33
CA ASP A 298 -17.01 23.04 -11.80
C ASP A 298 -17.29 24.18 -12.80
N VAL A 299 -16.28 24.59 -13.57
CA VAL A 299 -16.42 25.64 -14.59
C VAL A 299 -17.16 25.12 -15.82
N ASN A 300 -16.90 23.91 -16.26
CA ASN A 300 -17.32 23.41 -17.57
C ASN A 300 -18.56 22.54 -17.55
N TYR A 301 -18.95 21.93 -16.42
CA TYR A 301 -20.03 20.97 -16.35
C TYR A 301 -21.00 21.24 -15.21
N ALA A 302 -22.27 20.89 -15.44
CA ALA A 302 -23.27 20.99 -14.40
C ALA A 302 -23.10 19.90 -13.34
N ALA A 303 -23.02 20.30 -12.08
CA ALA A 303 -22.94 19.40 -10.94
C ALA A 303 -24.27 19.28 -10.18
N ASP A 304 -24.56 18.10 -9.67
CA ASP A 304 -25.54 17.84 -8.62
C ASP A 304 -24.79 17.66 -7.29
N PHE A 305 -24.73 18.76 -6.52
CA PHE A 305 -24.00 18.82 -5.26
C PHE A 305 -24.80 18.21 -4.11
N SER A 306 -24.16 17.40 -3.31
CA SER A 306 -24.72 16.85 -2.08
C SER A 306 -23.68 16.77 -0.96
N ILE A 307 -24.14 16.97 0.27
CA ILE A 307 -23.36 16.64 1.47
C ILE A 307 -23.97 15.39 2.08
N GLY A 308 -23.13 14.39 2.35
CA GLY A 308 -23.59 13.09 2.84
C GLY A 308 -22.51 12.28 3.53
N GLU A 309 -22.88 11.08 3.92
CA GLU A 309 -21.96 10.11 4.50
C GLU A 309 -21.10 9.47 3.40
N ALA A 310 -19.77 9.49 3.57
CA ALA A 310 -18.85 8.69 2.80
C ALA A 310 -18.23 7.62 3.68
N LYS A 311 -18.25 6.36 3.21
CA LYS A 311 -17.71 5.22 3.93
C LYS A 311 -16.55 4.63 3.16
N ILE A 312 -15.32 4.99 3.55
CA ILE A 312 -14.13 4.51 2.87
C ILE A 312 -13.66 3.20 3.53
N GLU A 313 -13.64 2.13 2.73
CA GLU A 313 -13.21 0.82 3.20
C GLU A 313 -11.69 0.73 3.32
N LEU A 314 -11.23 0.04 4.36
CA LEU A 314 -9.82 -0.34 4.50
C LEU A 314 -9.42 -1.35 3.41
N PRO A 315 -8.13 -1.42 3.05
CA PRO A 315 -7.63 -2.31 2.01
C PRO A 315 -7.56 -3.77 2.48
N THR A 316 -8.73 -4.37 2.66
CA THR A 316 -8.86 -5.75 3.15
C THR A 316 -8.11 -6.72 2.23
N ALA A 317 -7.22 -7.53 2.80
CA ALA A 317 -6.40 -8.45 2.02
C ALA A 317 -6.24 -9.81 2.69
N LEU A 318 -6.23 -10.85 1.86
CA LEU A 318 -5.78 -12.20 2.21
C LEU A 318 -4.27 -12.26 2.05
N ARG A 319 -3.57 -12.70 3.10
CA ARG A 319 -2.13 -12.89 3.08
C ARG A 319 -1.79 -14.33 3.37
N PHE A 320 -0.78 -14.84 2.66
CA PHE A 320 -0.30 -16.19 2.81
C PHE A 320 1.23 -16.20 2.85
N PHE A 321 1.81 -17.12 3.60
CA PHE A 321 3.23 -17.40 3.52
C PHE A 321 3.54 -18.88 3.78
N ALA A 322 4.67 -19.33 3.21
CA ALA A 322 5.33 -20.56 3.52
C ALA A 322 6.82 -20.29 3.70
N ASP A 323 7.40 -20.67 4.83
CA ASP A 323 8.80 -20.41 5.17
C ASP A 323 9.50 -21.72 5.53
N TYR A 324 10.45 -22.11 4.69
CA TYR A 324 11.18 -23.37 4.79
C TYR A 324 12.62 -23.15 5.24
N ASN A 325 12.99 -23.80 6.32
CA ASN A 325 14.38 -23.86 6.79
C ASN A 325 15.15 -24.91 5.99
N VAL A 326 15.88 -24.46 4.97
CA VAL A 326 16.67 -25.34 4.10
C VAL A 326 17.83 -25.96 4.86
N LYS A 327 18.58 -25.13 5.60
CA LYS A 327 19.73 -25.58 6.40
C LYS A 327 20.20 -24.50 7.37
N SER A 328 20.21 -24.81 8.67
CA SER A 328 20.77 -23.91 9.71
C SER A 328 20.14 -22.49 9.67
N LYS A 329 20.85 -21.55 9.07
CA LYS A 329 20.47 -20.14 8.97
C LYS A 329 19.92 -19.75 7.59
N PHE A 330 19.84 -20.69 6.66
CA PHE A 330 19.34 -20.43 5.32
C PHE A 330 17.88 -20.86 5.20
N PHE A 331 17.05 -19.89 4.83
CA PHE A 331 15.61 -20.04 4.67
C PHE A 331 15.20 -19.68 3.24
N LEU A 332 14.13 -20.29 2.79
CA LEU A 332 13.44 -19.94 1.56
C LEU A 332 11.98 -19.66 1.92
N SER A 333 11.52 -18.43 1.72
CA SER A 333 10.14 -18.05 1.99
C SER A 333 9.39 -17.68 0.73
N LEU A 334 8.13 -18.08 0.67
CA LEU A 334 7.12 -17.60 -0.28
C LEU A 334 6.14 -16.76 0.52
N GLU A 335 5.92 -15.53 0.12
CA GLU A 335 4.93 -14.61 0.69
C GLU A 335 4.01 -14.13 -0.41
N SER A 336 2.73 -13.95 -0.13
CA SER A 336 1.78 -13.35 -1.06
C SER A 336 0.73 -12.53 -0.36
N THR A 337 0.24 -11.51 -1.06
CA THR A 337 -0.91 -10.70 -0.68
C THR A 337 -1.88 -10.66 -1.84
N TYR A 338 -3.14 -10.87 -1.55
CA TYR A 338 -4.25 -10.79 -2.48
C TYR A 338 -5.31 -9.85 -1.92
N SER A 339 -5.60 -8.75 -2.62
CA SER A 339 -6.65 -7.81 -2.24
C SER A 339 -8.02 -8.49 -2.32
N LEU A 340 -8.83 -8.31 -1.30
CA LEU A 340 -10.21 -8.75 -1.29
C LEU A 340 -11.17 -7.64 -1.76
N ASN A 341 -10.68 -6.40 -1.85
CA ASN A 341 -11.41 -5.29 -2.43
C ASN A 341 -11.20 -5.28 -3.94
N SER A 342 -12.29 -5.16 -4.71
CA SER A 342 -12.25 -5.00 -6.16
C SER A 342 -11.64 -3.63 -6.54
N ALA A 343 -10.99 -3.56 -7.70
CA ALA A 343 -10.49 -2.32 -8.28
C ALA A 343 -11.61 -1.35 -8.68
N GLU A 344 -12.80 -1.87 -8.96
CA GLU A 344 -13.99 -1.14 -9.41
C GLU A 344 -14.87 -0.65 -8.26
N LYS A 345 -14.57 -1.08 -7.02
CA LYS A 345 -15.40 -0.77 -5.87
C LYS A 345 -15.19 0.66 -5.41
N GLU A 346 -16.24 1.46 -5.52
CA GLU A 346 -16.27 2.85 -5.06
C GLU A 346 -15.87 2.96 -3.58
N GLN A 347 -15.23 4.08 -3.21
CA GLN A 347 -14.83 4.41 -1.85
C GLN A 347 -14.09 3.27 -1.15
N SER A 348 -13.25 2.53 -1.89
CA SER A 348 -12.53 1.38 -1.38
C SER A 348 -11.08 1.39 -1.80
N ASN A 349 -10.18 1.48 -0.83
CA ASN A 349 -8.77 1.25 -1.09
C ASN A 349 -8.46 -0.23 -1.26
N ARG A 350 -7.44 -0.51 -2.05
CA ARG A 350 -6.91 -1.87 -2.23
C ARG A 350 -5.40 -1.93 -2.04
N LEU A 351 -4.92 -3.07 -1.59
CA LEU A 351 -3.50 -3.40 -1.71
C LEU A 351 -3.22 -3.99 -3.09
N ILE A 352 -2.00 -3.77 -3.57
CA ILE A 352 -1.53 -4.37 -4.82
C ILE A 352 -1.22 -5.84 -4.59
N ASN A 353 -1.70 -6.70 -5.49
CA ASN A 353 -1.45 -8.13 -5.43
C ASN A 353 0.02 -8.45 -5.73
N TYR A 354 0.61 -9.33 -4.95
CA TYR A 354 1.97 -9.82 -5.22
C TYR A 354 2.22 -11.23 -4.71
N ALA A 355 3.23 -11.85 -5.30
CA ALA A 355 3.86 -13.07 -4.80
C ALA A 355 5.38 -12.89 -4.82
N THR A 356 6.04 -13.23 -3.71
CA THR A 356 7.48 -13.03 -3.50
C THR A 356 8.15 -14.31 -3.01
N LEU A 357 9.17 -14.75 -3.70
CA LEU A 357 10.07 -15.84 -3.27
C LEU A 357 11.37 -15.22 -2.75
N THR A 358 11.72 -15.49 -1.50
CA THR A 358 12.87 -14.87 -0.86
C THR A 358 13.84 -15.88 -0.28
N PRO A 359 15.02 -16.08 -0.87
CA PRO A 359 16.16 -16.65 -0.17
C PRO A 359 16.64 -15.71 0.93
N ARG A 360 16.83 -16.24 2.15
CA ARG A 360 17.19 -15.45 3.33
C ARG A 360 18.25 -16.15 4.17
N LEU A 361 19.32 -15.43 4.48
CA LEU A 361 20.26 -15.79 5.54
C LEU A 361 19.84 -15.11 6.83
N GLU A 362 19.46 -15.87 7.84
CA GLU A 362 18.84 -15.32 9.05
C GLU A 362 19.67 -15.62 10.29
N GLY A 363 19.96 -14.56 11.03
CA GLY A 363 20.63 -14.62 12.32
C GLY A 363 20.08 -13.57 13.29
N ARG A 364 20.46 -13.71 14.56
CA ARG A 364 19.98 -12.84 15.64
C ARG A 364 20.34 -11.37 15.42
N GLN A 365 21.55 -11.07 14.91
CA GLN A 365 22.05 -9.71 14.71
C GLN A 365 22.10 -9.31 13.24
N LEU A 366 22.30 -10.29 12.36
CA LEU A 366 22.42 -10.07 10.93
C LEU A 366 21.44 -10.98 10.19
N ALA A 367 20.66 -10.41 9.29
CA ALA A 367 19.96 -11.13 8.25
C ALA A 367 20.19 -10.43 6.90
N LEU A 368 20.30 -11.22 5.84
CA LEU A 368 20.35 -10.76 4.46
C LEU A 368 19.27 -11.48 3.68
N PHE A 369 18.56 -10.78 2.84
CA PHE A 369 17.48 -11.36 2.05
C PHE A 369 17.39 -10.70 0.68
N SER A 370 16.94 -11.46 -0.32
CA SER A 370 16.83 -10.99 -1.69
C SER A 370 15.49 -11.46 -2.27
N PRO A 371 14.44 -10.61 -2.19
CA PRO A 371 13.12 -10.94 -2.72
C PRO A 371 13.12 -10.95 -4.24
N LEU A 372 12.47 -11.98 -4.81
CA LEU A 372 12.11 -12.12 -6.22
C LEU A 372 10.60 -12.11 -6.29
N SER A 373 10.03 -11.09 -6.88
CA SER A 373 8.60 -10.83 -6.81
C SER A 373 7.95 -10.72 -8.18
N VAL A 374 6.68 -11.06 -8.25
CA VAL A 374 5.77 -10.64 -9.31
C VAL A 374 4.71 -9.77 -8.65
N ILE A 375 4.63 -8.52 -9.09
CA ILE A 375 3.78 -7.48 -8.51
C ILE A 375 2.81 -7.00 -9.60
N GLU A 376 1.55 -6.89 -9.24
CA GLU A 376 0.49 -6.35 -10.10
C GLU A 376 0.88 -4.96 -10.62
N HIS A 377 0.60 -4.67 -11.87
CA HIS A 377 0.95 -3.45 -12.61
C HIS A 377 2.44 -3.22 -12.87
N ILE A 378 3.35 -3.75 -12.03
CA ILE A 378 4.80 -3.59 -12.18
C ILE A 378 5.42 -4.77 -12.95
N GLY A 379 4.98 -6.00 -12.67
CA GLY A 379 5.57 -7.23 -13.21
C GLY A 379 6.68 -7.80 -12.32
N PHE A 380 7.75 -8.32 -12.94
CA PHE A 380 8.86 -8.92 -12.21
C PHE A 380 9.72 -7.86 -11.51
N SER A 381 10.07 -8.15 -10.26
CA SER A 381 10.94 -7.31 -9.43
C SER A 381 11.97 -8.18 -8.69
N TRP A 382 13.18 -7.67 -8.61
CA TRP A 382 14.28 -8.27 -7.87
C TRP A 382 14.89 -7.24 -6.92
N GLY A 383 14.90 -7.56 -5.64
CA GLY A 383 15.36 -6.66 -4.60
C GLY A 383 16.38 -7.23 -3.65
N ALA A 384 16.72 -6.43 -2.66
CA ALA A 384 17.61 -6.79 -1.57
C ALA A 384 17.22 -6.08 -0.29
N GLY A 385 17.54 -6.73 0.84
CA GLY A 385 17.41 -6.11 2.14
C GLY A 385 18.33 -6.73 3.18
N ALA A 386 18.54 -5.99 4.25
CA ALA A 386 19.37 -6.39 5.35
C ALA A 386 18.77 -5.98 6.70
N LYS A 387 18.95 -6.83 7.71
CA LYS A 387 18.79 -6.47 9.11
C LYS A 387 20.18 -6.42 9.75
N LEU A 388 20.51 -5.27 10.34
CA LEU A 388 21.81 -4.98 10.97
C LEU A 388 21.56 -4.56 12.43
N GLY A 389 21.50 -5.55 13.34
CA GLY A 389 21.15 -5.29 14.74
C GLY A 389 19.74 -4.71 14.88
N PRO A 390 19.62 -3.43 15.30
CA PRO A 390 18.34 -2.74 15.43
C PRO A 390 17.74 -2.25 14.10
N LEU A 391 18.60 -2.04 13.10
CA LEU A 391 18.21 -1.46 11.80
C LEU A 391 17.77 -2.57 10.84
N THR A 392 16.66 -2.36 10.14
CA THR A 392 16.23 -3.13 8.97
C THR A 392 16.04 -2.16 7.80
N ILE A 393 16.59 -2.48 6.64
CA ILE A 393 16.50 -1.66 5.43
C ILE A 393 16.40 -2.58 4.21
N GLY A 394 15.69 -2.14 3.18
CA GLY A 394 15.63 -2.87 1.92
C GLY A 394 14.72 -2.22 0.89
N SER A 395 14.69 -2.83 -0.27
CA SER A 395 13.81 -2.55 -1.39
C SER A 395 13.52 -3.85 -2.12
N ASN A 396 12.29 -4.00 -2.60
CA ASN A 396 11.85 -5.18 -3.34
C ASN A 396 12.24 -5.13 -4.83
N ASN A 397 12.62 -3.97 -5.32
CA ASN A 397 12.96 -3.75 -6.74
C ASN A 397 14.34 -3.09 -6.96
N LEU A 398 15.21 -3.07 -5.96
CA LEU A 398 16.54 -2.43 -6.03
C LEU A 398 17.34 -2.85 -7.27
N PHE A 399 17.48 -4.17 -7.49
CA PHE A 399 18.29 -4.66 -8.62
C PHE A 399 17.57 -4.47 -9.97
N THR A 400 16.24 -4.56 -9.99
CA THR A 400 15.45 -4.26 -11.19
C THR A 400 15.65 -2.80 -11.59
N ASN A 401 15.57 -1.88 -10.62
CA ASN A 401 15.75 -0.44 -10.87
C ASN A 401 17.17 -0.07 -11.29
N LEU A 402 18.18 -0.75 -10.74
CA LEU A 402 19.58 -0.55 -11.17
C LEU A 402 19.89 -1.15 -12.55
N ALA A 403 19.11 -2.11 -13.01
CA ALA A 403 19.32 -2.80 -14.28
C ALA A 403 18.42 -2.28 -15.43
N SER A 404 17.43 -1.46 -15.13
CA SER A 404 16.44 -0.95 -16.08
C SER A 404 16.42 0.57 -16.05
N SER A 405 16.39 1.19 -17.23
CA SER A 405 16.10 2.62 -17.41
C SER A 405 14.60 2.93 -17.39
N SER A 406 13.74 1.92 -17.26
CA SER A 406 12.29 2.06 -17.36
C SER A 406 11.59 1.10 -16.38
N SER A 407 11.82 1.30 -15.08
CA SER A 407 11.18 0.50 -14.04
C SER A 407 9.78 1.01 -13.72
N LYS A 408 8.79 0.10 -13.70
CA LYS A 408 7.38 0.44 -13.44
C LYS A 408 7.04 0.66 -11.97
N GLY A 409 8.02 0.58 -11.09
CA GLY A 409 7.79 0.81 -9.67
C GLY A 409 9.05 1.04 -8.88
N VAL A 410 8.88 1.73 -7.77
CA VAL A 410 9.93 2.02 -6.78
C VAL A 410 9.39 1.71 -5.40
N ASP A 411 10.19 1.04 -4.58
CA ASP A 411 9.90 0.87 -3.16
C ASP A 411 11.17 0.98 -2.31
N ALA A 412 10.98 1.38 -1.08
CA ALA A 412 12.03 1.33 -0.06
C ALA A 412 11.40 1.17 1.32
N PHE A 413 12.08 0.47 2.21
CA PHE A 413 11.68 0.38 3.61
C PHE A 413 12.87 0.50 4.55
N ILE A 414 12.60 1.10 5.70
CA ILE A 414 13.55 1.25 6.80
C ILE A 414 12.82 1.02 8.12
N GLY A 415 13.46 0.41 9.08
CA GLY A 415 12.90 0.21 10.42
C GLY A 415 13.99 0.23 11.47
N LEU A 416 13.69 0.90 12.59
CA LEU A 416 14.56 0.98 13.75
C LEU A 416 13.83 0.43 14.98
N LYS A 417 14.40 -0.63 15.59
CA LYS A 417 13.79 -1.27 16.75
C LYS A 417 14.80 -1.68 17.81
N VAL A 418 14.32 -1.80 19.05
CA VAL A 418 15.12 -2.26 20.19
C VAL A 418 14.66 -3.66 20.59
N PRO A 419 15.37 -4.71 20.17
CA PRO A 419 15.01 -6.09 20.48
C PRO A 419 15.59 -6.52 21.84
N ILE A 420 14.74 -6.98 22.74
CA ILE A 420 15.15 -7.63 24.00
C ILE A 420 14.94 -9.14 23.83
N TYR A 421 16.05 -9.89 23.85
CA TYR A 421 16.01 -11.31 23.59
C TYR A 421 15.74 -12.14 24.84
N LYS A 422 15.09 -13.28 24.67
CA LYS A 422 14.96 -14.29 25.74
C LYS A 422 16.36 -14.74 26.22
N SER A 423 16.54 -14.82 27.52
CA SER A 423 17.77 -15.36 28.10
C SER A 423 17.94 -16.80 27.61
N ARG A 424 19.13 -17.13 27.11
CA ARG A 424 19.51 -18.55 26.91
C ARG A 424 19.75 -19.13 28.30
N ASN A 425 18.79 -19.88 28.81
CA ASN A 425 19.14 -20.77 29.94
C ASN A 425 20.29 -21.71 29.45
N ARG A 426 21.49 -21.43 29.91
CA ARG A 426 22.59 -22.42 29.82
C ARG A 426 22.15 -23.60 30.67
N LYS A 427 21.68 -24.69 30.04
CA LYS A 427 21.67 -26.01 30.66
C LYS A 427 23.02 -26.65 30.41
#